data_1d08ad73a7ac63d7d091f58d5699d03b
#
_entry.id   1d08ad73a7ac63d7d091f58d5699d03b
#
_cell.length_a   1.000
_cell.length_b   1.000
_cell.length_c   1.000
_cell.angle_alpha   90.00
_cell.angle_beta   90.00
_cell.angle_gamma   90.00
#
_symmetry.space_group_name_H-M   'P 1'
#
loop_
_entity.id
_entity.type
_entity.pdbx_description
1 polymer ?
#
loop_
_entity_poly.entity_id
_entity_poly.type
_entity_poly.pdbx_seq_one_letter_code
_entity_poly.pdbx_strand_id
1 'polypeptide(L)'
;MKVEFLQDPGAQELYVVVHAREKDAAVCALMDSINRQEAICAYSERGEELLYPGEIQRIYTQQRKAMAESDRGTFFLRERLYILEEKLDKNEFVRISNAEIVNKRRIRRLDFSLAGTIRLIFRDGTETYVSRRYVPRIRSAFEGGKK
;
A
#
# COMPACT_ATOMS: atom_id res chain seq x y z
N MET A 1 -22.91 11.36 -10.02
CA MET A 1 -22.12 10.30 -10.67
C MET A 1 -23.04 9.15 -11.06
N LYS A 2 -22.84 8.63 -12.25
CA LYS A 2 -23.63 7.51 -12.77
C LYS A 2 -22.67 6.39 -13.16
N VAL A 3 -23.03 5.16 -12.86
CA VAL A 3 -22.23 3.97 -13.22
C VAL A 3 -23.05 3.14 -14.20
N GLU A 4 -22.46 2.80 -15.34
CA GLU A 4 -23.09 1.97 -16.36
C GLU A 4 -22.20 0.77 -16.69
N PHE A 5 -22.83 -0.35 -16.97
CA PHE A 5 -22.17 -1.54 -17.49
C PHE A 5 -22.42 -1.63 -19.00
N LEU A 6 -21.35 -1.76 -19.76
CA LEU A 6 -21.41 -2.01 -21.20
C LEU A 6 -20.73 -3.33 -21.49
N GLN A 7 -21.47 -4.26 -22.08
CA GLN A 7 -20.91 -5.55 -22.46
C GLN A 7 -20.06 -5.41 -23.71
N ASP A 8 -18.81 -5.87 -23.64
CA ASP A 8 -17.87 -5.85 -24.76
C ASP A 8 -17.25 -7.22 -24.94
N PRO A 9 -17.80 -8.06 -25.85
CA PRO A 9 -17.27 -9.41 -26.10
C PRO A 9 -15.83 -9.43 -26.61
N GLY A 10 -15.34 -8.31 -27.16
CA GLY A 10 -13.96 -8.20 -27.64
C GLY A 10 -12.95 -7.78 -26.57
N ALA A 11 -13.42 -7.47 -25.37
CA ALA A 11 -12.52 -7.06 -24.29
C ALA A 11 -11.68 -8.25 -23.81
N GLN A 12 -10.36 -8.05 -23.73
CA GLN A 12 -9.43 -9.08 -23.27
C GLN A 12 -9.20 -9.02 -21.76
N GLU A 13 -9.56 -7.89 -21.15
CA GLU A 13 -9.45 -7.70 -19.71
C GLU A 13 -10.56 -6.77 -19.23
N LEU A 14 -10.79 -6.77 -17.94
CA LEU A 14 -11.69 -5.81 -17.31
C LEU A 14 -11.01 -4.43 -17.27
N TYR A 15 -11.65 -3.42 -17.84
CA TYR A 15 -11.18 -2.05 -17.72
C TYR A 15 -12.33 -1.08 -17.45
N VAL A 16 -11.98 0.07 -16.88
CA VAL A 16 -12.95 1.11 -16.55
C VAL A 16 -12.55 2.40 -17.28
N VAL A 17 -13.53 3.03 -17.90
CA VAL A 17 -13.34 4.33 -18.56
C VAL A 17 -14.14 5.37 -17.80
N VAL A 18 -13.49 6.46 -17.42
CA VAL A 18 -14.15 7.56 -16.74
C VAL A 18 -14.44 8.69 -17.73
N HIS A 19 -15.71 8.99 -17.93
CA HIS A 19 -16.15 10.11 -18.75
C HIS A 19 -16.42 11.33 -17.87
N ALA A 20 -15.70 12.40 -18.09
CA ALA A 20 -15.84 13.65 -17.34
C ALA A 20 -15.47 14.81 -18.25
N ARG A 21 -15.92 16.01 -17.90
CA ARG A 21 -15.58 17.21 -18.67
C ARG A 21 -14.09 17.53 -18.58
N GLU A 22 -13.50 17.31 -17.38
CA GLU A 22 -12.10 17.57 -17.14
C GLU A 22 -11.59 16.60 -16.06
N LYS A 23 -10.28 16.45 -15.99
CA LYS A 23 -9.64 15.61 -14.98
C LYS A 23 -9.39 16.42 -13.72
N ASP A 24 -10.45 16.67 -12.95
CA ASP A 24 -10.38 17.40 -11.70
C ASP A 24 -9.99 16.51 -10.51
N ALA A 25 -9.98 17.07 -9.31
CA ALA A 25 -9.62 16.34 -8.10
C ALA A 25 -10.57 15.17 -7.82
N ALA A 26 -11.86 15.33 -8.11
CA ALA A 26 -12.86 14.26 -7.90
C ALA A 26 -12.60 13.07 -8.83
N VAL A 27 -12.29 13.34 -10.10
CA VAL A 27 -11.95 12.31 -11.08
C VAL A 27 -10.67 11.58 -10.67
N CYS A 28 -9.64 12.31 -10.25
CA CYS A 28 -8.39 11.73 -9.80
C CYS A 28 -8.62 10.83 -8.58
N ALA A 29 -9.40 11.28 -7.60
CA ALA A 29 -9.72 10.49 -6.41
C ALA A 29 -10.47 9.19 -6.77
N LEU A 30 -11.40 9.26 -7.73
CA LEU A 30 -12.13 8.09 -8.20
C LEU A 30 -11.20 7.09 -8.88
N MET A 31 -10.34 7.56 -9.78
CA MET A 31 -9.38 6.70 -10.48
C MET A 31 -8.42 6.03 -9.51
N ASP A 32 -7.91 6.77 -8.54
CA ASP A 32 -7.03 6.23 -7.50
C ASP A 32 -7.74 5.16 -6.66
N SER A 33 -9.01 5.42 -6.32
CA SER A 33 -9.83 4.47 -5.57
C SER A 33 -10.03 3.14 -6.31
N ILE A 34 -10.21 3.22 -7.62
CA ILE A 34 -10.36 2.02 -8.47
C ILE A 34 -9.02 1.29 -8.58
N ASN A 35 -7.93 2.01 -8.81
CA ASN A 35 -6.60 1.43 -8.93
C ASN A 35 -6.15 0.73 -7.65
N ARG A 36 -6.59 1.19 -6.48
CA ARG A 36 -6.28 0.56 -5.19
C ARG A 36 -6.84 -0.84 -5.05
N GLN A 37 -7.81 -1.21 -5.87
CA GLN A 37 -8.41 -2.54 -5.83
C GLN A 37 -7.60 -3.57 -6.62
N GLU A 38 -6.53 -3.16 -7.28
CA GLU A 38 -5.68 -4.09 -8.02
C GLU A 38 -4.98 -5.05 -7.06
N ALA A 39 -5.24 -6.35 -7.24
CA ALA A 39 -4.69 -7.37 -6.38
C ALA A 39 -3.22 -7.64 -6.67
N ILE A 40 -2.49 -8.00 -5.61
CA ILE A 40 -1.08 -8.39 -5.71
C ILE A 40 -1.01 -9.91 -5.66
N CYS A 41 -0.28 -10.50 -6.60
CA CYS A 41 -0.08 -11.93 -6.64
C CYS A 41 0.90 -12.33 -5.53
N ALA A 42 0.44 -13.23 -4.66
CA ALA A 42 1.19 -13.73 -3.52
C ALA A 42 1.22 -15.26 -3.55
N TYR A 43 2.12 -15.86 -2.78
CA TYR A 43 2.18 -17.31 -2.71
C TYR A 43 2.56 -17.78 -1.31
N SER A 44 2.14 -18.99 -1.01
CA SER A 44 2.48 -19.70 0.23
C SER A 44 2.64 -21.18 -0.10
N GLU A 45 2.82 -22.00 0.93
CA GLU A 45 2.86 -23.46 0.77
C GLU A 45 1.58 -24.02 0.15
N ARG A 46 0.47 -23.28 0.29
CA ARG A 46 -0.84 -23.67 -0.25
C ARG A 46 -1.03 -23.32 -1.73
N GLY A 47 -0.08 -22.60 -2.33
CA GLY A 47 -0.16 -22.18 -3.73
C GLY A 47 -0.22 -20.65 -3.87
N GLU A 48 -0.77 -20.20 -4.99
CA GLU A 48 -0.88 -18.77 -5.29
C GLU A 48 -2.21 -18.21 -4.81
N GLU A 49 -2.16 -16.98 -4.30
CA GLU A 49 -3.34 -16.25 -3.88
C GLU A 49 -3.23 -14.78 -4.29
N LEU A 50 -4.38 -14.13 -4.38
CA LEU A 50 -4.43 -12.70 -4.64
C LEU A 50 -4.64 -11.95 -3.32
N LEU A 51 -3.76 -11.01 -3.03
CA LEU A 51 -3.89 -10.11 -1.89
C LEU A 51 -4.31 -8.73 -2.36
N TYR A 52 -5.33 -8.18 -1.73
CA TYR A 52 -5.72 -6.81 -1.97
C TYR A 52 -4.94 -5.89 -1.03
N PRO A 53 -4.48 -4.72 -1.51
CA PRO A 53 -3.68 -3.82 -0.67
C PRO A 53 -4.30 -3.49 0.67
N GLY A 54 -5.63 -3.36 0.75
CA GLY A 54 -6.33 -3.09 2.01
C GLY A 54 -6.17 -4.16 3.08
N GLU A 55 -5.84 -5.39 2.69
CA GLU A 55 -5.61 -6.50 3.62
C GLU A 55 -4.19 -6.51 4.19
N ILE A 56 -3.27 -5.77 3.57
CA ILE A 56 -1.84 -5.82 3.89
C ILE A 56 -1.51 -4.79 4.96
N GLN A 57 -0.87 -5.25 6.03
CA GLN A 57 -0.38 -4.38 7.09
C GLN A 57 1.00 -3.83 6.76
N ARG A 58 1.89 -4.69 6.32
CA ARG A 58 3.24 -4.30 5.93
C ARG A 58 3.84 -5.31 4.96
N ILE A 59 4.82 -4.84 4.20
CA ILE A 59 5.62 -5.66 3.31
C ILE A 59 7.07 -5.46 3.71
N TYR A 60 7.79 -6.55 3.89
CA TYR A 60 9.18 -6.49 4.33
C TYR A 60 10.02 -7.54 3.60
N THR A 61 11.33 -7.34 3.63
CA THR A 61 12.27 -8.28 3.04
C THR A 61 12.85 -9.17 4.13
N GLN A 62 12.77 -10.48 3.91
CA GLN A 62 13.40 -11.47 4.76
C GLN A 62 14.10 -12.49 3.88
N GLN A 63 15.39 -12.72 4.13
CA GLN A 63 16.20 -13.64 3.35
C GLN A 63 16.12 -13.36 1.84
N ARG A 64 16.18 -12.07 1.47
CA ARG A 64 16.12 -11.58 0.10
C ARG A 64 14.78 -11.76 -0.61
N LYS A 65 13.75 -12.17 0.12
CA LYS A 65 12.39 -12.31 -0.42
C LYS A 65 11.47 -11.28 0.19
N ALA A 66 10.59 -10.70 -0.63
CA ALA A 66 9.54 -9.83 -0.14
C ALA A 66 8.42 -10.67 0.46
N MET A 67 7.97 -10.26 1.63
CA MET A 67 6.88 -10.92 2.36
C MET A 67 5.83 -9.90 2.73
N ALA A 68 4.57 -10.27 2.59
CA ALA A 68 3.43 -9.45 2.99
C ALA A 68 2.76 -10.04 4.22
N GLU A 69 2.61 -9.22 5.25
CA GLU A 69 1.85 -9.57 6.45
C GLU A 69 0.44 -9.02 6.27
N SER A 70 -0.54 -9.90 6.23
CA SER A 70 -1.92 -9.56 5.92
C SER A 70 -2.89 -10.10 6.96
N ASP A 71 -4.17 -9.74 6.82
CA ASP A 71 -5.25 -10.25 7.67
C ASP A 71 -5.42 -11.77 7.55
N ARG A 72 -4.96 -12.34 6.43
CA ARG A 72 -5.05 -13.79 6.17
C ARG A 72 -3.75 -14.54 6.45
N GLY A 73 -2.77 -13.88 7.05
CA GLY A 73 -1.47 -14.46 7.35
C GLY A 73 -0.35 -13.83 6.52
N THR A 74 0.79 -14.50 6.51
CA THR A 74 1.99 -14.01 5.84
C THR A 74 2.19 -14.76 4.53
N PHE A 75 2.47 -14.01 3.46
CA PHE A 75 2.66 -14.53 2.12
C PHE A 75 3.96 -14.05 1.53
N PHE A 76 4.54 -14.84 0.63
CA PHE A 76 5.67 -14.41 -0.18
C PHE A 76 5.17 -13.63 -1.39
N LEU A 77 5.93 -12.62 -1.80
CA LEU A 77 5.67 -11.85 -3.00
C LEU A 77 6.81 -12.07 -3.99
N ARG A 78 6.49 -12.17 -5.28
CA ARG A 78 7.51 -12.41 -6.31
C ARG A 78 8.28 -11.15 -6.67
N GLU A 79 7.62 -10.00 -6.55
CA GLU A 79 8.23 -8.74 -6.92
C GLU A 79 9.09 -8.19 -5.80
N ARG A 80 10.12 -7.45 -6.18
CA ARG A 80 11.02 -6.81 -5.22
C ARG A 80 10.35 -5.58 -4.61
N LEU A 81 10.85 -5.19 -3.44
CA LEU A 81 10.27 -4.12 -2.65
C LEU A 81 10.19 -2.80 -3.42
N TYR A 82 11.21 -2.45 -4.21
CA TYR A 82 11.20 -1.20 -4.97
C TYR A 82 10.14 -1.18 -6.07
N ILE A 83 9.82 -2.33 -6.65
CA ILE A 83 8.75 -2.45 -7.65
C ILE A 83 7.40 -2.31 -6.97
N LEU A 84 7.22 -2.96 -5.82
CA LEU A 84 5.99 -2.85 -5.03
C LEU A 84 5.75 -1.43 -4.54
N GLU A 85 6.80 -0.71 -4.15
CA GLU A 85 6.70 0.69 -3.76
C GLU A 85 6.11 1.56 -4.87
N GLU A 86 6.49 1.29 -6.13
CA GLU A 86 5.95 2.03 -7.28
C GLU A 86 4.51 1.66 -7.58
N LYS A 87 4.14 0.40 -7.41
CA LYS A 87 2.79 -0.10 -7.71
C LYS A 87 1.76 0.27 -6.66
N LEU A 88 2.17 0.33 -5.39
CA LEU A 88 1.26 0.62 -4.30
C LEU A 88 0.90 2.10 -4.26
N ASP A 89 -0.33 2.37 -3.82
CA ASP A 89 -0.81 3.74 -3.65
C ASP A 89 0.01 4.46 -2.58
N LYS A 90 0.67 5.53 -2.97
CA LYS A 90 1.53 6.34 -2.09
C LYS A 90 0.75 7.07 -1.00
N ASN A 91 -0.56 7.21 -1.15
CA ASN A 91 -1.43 7.76 -0.11
C ASN A 91 -1.74 6.74 0.98
N GLU A 92 -1.56 5.45 0.70
CA GLU A 92 -1.85 4.38 1.65
C GLU A 92 -0.59 3.69 2.18
N PHE A 93 0.45 3.62 1.37
CA PHE A 93 1.68 2.91 1.73
C PHE A 93 2.86 3.87 1.76
N VAL A 94 3.74 3.66 2.73
CA VAL A 94 4.95 4.46 2.87
C VAL A 94 6.14 3.57 3.20
N ARG A 95 7.27 3.87 2.55
CA ARG A 95 8.53 3.18 2.83
C ARG A 95 9.14 3.71 4.12
N ILE A 96 9.48 2.83 5.05
CA ILE A 96 10.05 3.21 6.34
C ILE A 96 11.50 2.74 6.54
N SER A 97 11.97 1.88 5.65
CA SER A 97 13.36 1.44 5.63
C SER A 97 13.68 0.82 4.26
N ASN A 98 14.94 0.45 4.05
CA ASN A 98 15.32 -0.27 2.83
C ASN A 98 14.59 -1.61 2.73
N ALA A 99 14.15 -2.16 3.85
CA ALA A 99 13.58 -3.49 3.94
C ALA A 99 12.07 -3.52 4.26
N GLU A 100 11.41 -2.36 4.37
CA GLU A 100 10.01 -2.37 4.83
C GLU A 100 9.17 -1.24 4.26
N ILE A 101 7.94 -1.61 3.85
CA ILE A 101 6.86 -0.68 3.46
C ILE A 101 5.68 -0.97 4.39
N VAL A 102 5.01 0.06 4.89
CA VAL A 102 3.87 -0.11 5.79
C VAL A 102 2.61 0.54 5.23
N ASN A 103 1.46 -0.01 5.61
CA ASN A 103 0.15 0.54 5.29
C ASN A 103 -0.20 1.60 6.33
N LYS A 104 -0.31 2.86 5.91
CA LYS A 104 -0.63 3.98 6.80
C LYS A 104 -1.93 3.79 7.55
N ARG A 105 -2.92 3.15 6.94
CA ARG A 105 -4.24 2.93 7.55
C ARG A 105 -4.20 1.95 8.71
N ARG A 106 -3.15 1.16 8.81
CA ARG A 106 -2.96 0.19 9.88
C ARG A 106 -2.14 0.73 11.05
N ILE A 107 -1.65 1.97 10.92
CA ILE A 107 -0.87 2.61 11.97
C ILE A 107 -1.83 3.21 13.01
N ARG A 108 -1.61 2.84 14.27
CA ARG A 108 -2.33 3.44 15.40
C ARG A 108 -1.61 4.68 15.92
N ARG A 109 -0.29 4.63 16.02
CA ARG A 109 0.48 5.71 16.60
C ARG A 109 1.93 5.74 16.10
N LEU A 110 2.45 6.94 15.98
CA LEU A 110 3.87 7.18 15.73
C LEU A 110 4.46 7.81 16.99
N ASP A 111 5.53 7.21 17.52
CA ASP A 111 6.22 7.72 18.70
C ASP A 111 7.50 8.42 18.29
N PHE A 112 7.50 9.74 18.37
CA PHE A 112 8.62 10.60 18.02
C PHE A 112 9.56 10.89 19.18
N SER A 113 9.31 10.30 20.36
CA SER A 113 10.10 10.57 21.57
C SER A 113 11.49 9.97 21.54
N LEU A 114 11.75 9.02 20.64
CA LEU A 114 13.04 8.36 20.52
C LEU A 114 14.04 9.21 19.72
N ALA A 115 15.29 9.21 20.15
CA ALA A 115 16.34 9.94 19.46
C ALA A 115 16.71 9.25 18.15
N GLY A 116 16.59 9.99 17.04
CA GLY A 116 17.06 9.55 15.72
C GLY A 116 16.19 8.52 15.01
N THR A 117 15.08 8.12 15.58
CA THR A 117 14.16 7.17 14.95
C THR A 117 12.72 7.46 15.37
N ILE A 118 11.77 6.73 14.74
CA ILE A 118 10.35 6.83 15.07
C ILE A 118 9.88 5.41 15.33
N ARG A 119 9.23 5.19 16.47
CA ARG A 119 8.58 3.92 16.76
C ARG A 119 7.18 3.96 16.19
N LEU A 120 6.86 2.98 15.37
CA LEU A 120 5.58 2.87 14.70
C LEU A 120 4.79 1.73 15.33
N ILE A 121 3.59 2.02 15.81
CA ILE A 121 2.73 1.04 16.47
C ILE A 121 1.49 0.82 15.60
N PHE A 122 1.28 -0.43 15.20
CA PHE A 122 0.12 -0.82 14.41
C PHE A 122 -1.12 -0.99 15.29
N ARG A 123 -2.28 -1.04 14.68
CA ARG A 123 -3.56 -1.21 15.37
C ARG A 123 -3.67 -2.52 16.12
N ASP A 124 -2.98 -3.56 15.67
CA ASP A 124 -2.94 -4.86 16.34
C ASP A 124 -1.96 -4.92 17.51
N GLY A 125 -1.25 -3.81 17.78
CA GLY A 125 -0.29 -3.70 18.87
C GLY A 125 1.15 -4.05 18.50
N THR A 126 1.39 -4.59 17.32
CA THR A 126 2.75 -4.87 16.87
C THR A 126 3.48 -3.58 16.54
N GLU A 127 4.82 -3.61 16.60
CA GLU A 127 5.65 -2.44 16.44
C GLU A 127 6.74 -2.64 15.41
N THR A 128 7.17 -1.54 14.81
CA THR A 128 8.37 -1.50 13.97
C THR A 128 9.02 -0.13 14.11
N TYR A 129 10.20 0.04 13.53
CA TYR A 129 10.96 1.28 13.64
C TYR A 129 11.30 1.83 12.28
N VAL A 130 11.16 3.15 12.12
CA VAL A 130 11.55 3.86 10.91
C VAL A 130 13.07 4.04 10.95
N SER A 131 13.77 3.66 9.88
CA SER A 131 15.22 3.87 9.82
C SER A 131 15.54 5.37 9.71
N ARG A 132 16.68 5.77 10.22
CA ARG A 132 17.08 7.19 10.28
C ARG A 132 17.00 7.89 8.93
N ARG A 133 17.37 7.20 7.86
CA ARG A 133 17.33 7.74 6.49
C ARG A 133 15.91 8.11 6.09
N TYR A 134 14.91 7.40 6.57
CA TYR A 134 13.51 7.57 6.18
C TYR A 134 12.73 8.46 7.13
N VAL A 135 13.30 8.88 8.26
CA VAL A 135 12.62 9.74 9.24
C VAL A 135 12.09 11.04 8.61
N PRO A 136 12.88 11.80 7.80
CA PRO A 136 12.35 13.01 7.18
C PRO A 136 11.17 12.74 6.26
N ARG A 137 11.20 11.62 5.52
CA ARG A 137 10.13 11.21 4.62
C ARG A 137 8.84 10.92 5.39
N ILE A 138 8.95 10.25 6.53
CA ILE A 138 7.80 9.92 7.38
C ILE A 138 7.24 11.19 8.02
N ARG A 139 8.05 12.08 8.54
CA ARG A 139 7.59 13.37 9.06
C ARG A 139 6.81 14.15 8.02
N SER A 140 7.34 14.24 6.81
CA SER A 140 6.67 14.92 5.72
C SER A 140 5.34 14.27 5.35
N ALA A 141 5.31 12.93 5.30
CA ALA A 141 4.11 12.18 4.92
C ALA A 141 2.95 12.34 5.91
N PHE A 142 3.25 12.48 7.20
CA PHE A 142 2.23 12.58 8.26
C PHE A 142 1.96 14.01 8.71
N GLU A 143 2.94 14.90 8.67
CA GLU A 143 2.76 16.31 9.03
C GLU A 143 2.12 17.13 7.90
N GLY A 144 2.37 16.77 6.65
CA GLY A 144 1.81 17.44 5.49
C GLY A 144 0.29 17.44 5.42
N GLY A 145 -0.37 16.50 6.09
CA GLY A 145 -1.82 16.41 6.16
C GLY A 145 -2.49 17.24 7.24
N LYS A 146 -1.71 17.93 8.06
CA LYS A 146 -2.22 18.72 9.21
C LYS A 146 -2.40 20.20 8.92
N LYS A 147 -2.13 20.62 7.72
CA LYS A 147 -2.30 22.02 7.34
C LYS A 147 -3.71 22.37 6.95
#